data_af5b1c87819eceda91fc61fe60c483c9
#
_entry.id   af5b1c87819eceda91fc61fe60c483c9
#
_cell.length_a   1.000
_cell.length_b   1.000
_cell.length_c   1.000
_cell.angle_alpha   90.00
_cell.angle_beta   90.00
_cell.angle_gamma   90.00
#
_symmetry.space_group_name_H-M   'P 1'
#
loop_
_entity.id
_entity.type
_entity.pdbx_description
1 polymer ?
#
loop_
_entity_poly.entity_id
_entity_poly.type
_entity_poly.pdbx_seq_one_letter_code
_entity_poly.pdbx_strand_id
1 'polypeptide(L)'
;MDILSIGEILIDLTQTGVNAEGVPLYAANPGGAPANLSVAAARLGARTAFIGKVGDDAFGRYLTDVLRKDGVDVSALAVDTKHPTSLAVVSIDADGERSFTFYRKSHADTMLTEEEIQDFLLRKAHMVHFGSVSLTAEPARGSVLSAIRRAKSYGAVITYDPNYRARLWDDPREAIIAMRQPLPLVDILKVSEEELPLLSGSEDWEEGSRRLMEKGISLILVTLGEAGCFYRLRHLTGRVPGVPAKVVDTNGAGDTFFGAALSKLCREDLSQLLSLIHI
;
A
#
# COMPACT_ATOMS: atom_id res chain seq x y z
N MET A 1 -7.11 16.92 5.79
CA MET A 1 -6.24 16.02 5.02
C MET A 1 -7.10 14.85 4.60
N ASP A 2 -7.07 14.53 3.32
CA ASP A 2 -8.00 13.55 2.76
C ASP A 2 -7.48 12.13 2.99
N ILE A 3 -6.22 11.86 2.66
CA ILE A 3 -5.60 10.55 2.81
C ILE A 3 -4.23 10.68 3.48
N LEU A 4 -4.00 9.91 4.53
CA LEU A 4 -2.70 9.71 5.18
C LEU A 4 -2.26 8.27 4.92
N SER A 5 -1.15 8.07 4.22
CA SER A 5 -0.57 6.73 4.07
C SER A 5 0.54 6.50 5.08
N ILE A 6 0.58 5.28 5.62
CA ILE A 6 1.61 4.85 6.58
C ILE A 6 2.27 3.59 6.03
N GLY A 7 3.59 3.62 5.88
CA GLY A 7 4.31 2.42 5.47
C GLY A 7 5.64 2.66 4.80
N GLU A 8 6.00 1.72 3.94
CA GLU A 8 7.27 1.71 3.25
C GLU A 8 7.30 2.68 2.06
N ILE A 9 8.48 3.25 1.88
CA ILE A 9 8.96 3.86 0.65
C ILE A 9 10.39 3.36 0.42
N LEU A 10 10.70 2.96 -0.80
CA LEU A 10 11.95 2.30 -1.13
C LEU A 10 12.37 2.61 -2.58
N ILE A 11 13.55 2.15 -2.97
CA ILE A 11 14.01 2.21 -4.35
C ILE A 11 13.86 0.85 -5.03
N ASP A 12 13.19 0.84 -6.18
CA ASP A 12 13.18 -0.28 -7.11
C ASP A 12 14.33 -0.07 -8.13
N LEU A 13 15.43 -0.81 -7.95
CA LEU A 13 16.53 -0.85 -8.90
C LEU A 13 16.19 -1.80 -10.05
N THR A 14 15.69 -1.24 -11.15
CA THR A 14 15.29 -2.03 -12.33
C THR A 14 16.43 -2.04 -13.35
N GLN A 15 16.86 -3.22 -13.76
CA GLN A 15 17.87 -3.37 -14.80
C GLN A 15 17.33 -2.84 -16.13
N THR A 16 18.07 -1.91 -16.74
CA THR A 16 17.69 -1.24 -18.01
C THR A 16 18.54 -1.70 -19.20
N GLY A 17 19.57 -2.48 -18.93
CA GLY A 17 20.47 -3.00 -19.96
C GLY A 17 21.87 -3.21 -19.42
N VAL A 18 22.84 -3.22 -20.34
CA VAL A 18 24.28 -3.25 -20.05
C VAL A 18 25.00 -2.14 -20.84
N ASN A 19 26.08 -1.62 -20.32
CA ASN A 19 26.90 -0.67 -21.07
C ASN A 19 27.80 -1.38 -22.10
N ALA A 20 28.66 -0.62 -22.80
CA ALA A 20 29.55 -1.14 -23.83
C ALA A 20 30.57 -2.17 -23.29
N GLU A 21 30.91 -2.10 -22.01
CA GLU A 21 31.80 -3.00 -21.31
C GLU A 21 31.11 -4.22 -20.69
N GLY A 22 29.78 -4.37 -20.90
CA GLY A 22 28.97 -5.47 -20.35
C GLY A 22 28.57 -5.27 -18.88
N VAL A 23 28.75 -4.07 -18.31
CA VAL A 23 28.34 -3.77 -16.93
C VAL A 23 26.83 -3.49 -16.88
N PRO A 24 26.06 -4.15 -15.99
CA PRO A 24 24.64 -3.90 -15.86
C PRO A 24 24.30 -2.46 -15.44
N LEU A 25 23.32 -1.87 -16.10
CA LEU A 25 22.79 -0.55 -15.80
C LEU A 25 21.44 -0.70 -15.09
N TYR A 26 21.20 0.11 -14.06
CA TYR A 26 19.96 0.10 -13.29
C TYR A 26 19.37 1.51 -13.22
N ALA A 27 18.06 1.60 -13.41
CA ALA A 27 17.28 2.78 -13.08
C ALA A 27 16.82 2.68 -11.61
N ALA A 28 17.02 3.73 -10.84
CA ALA A 28 16.54 3.84 -9.48
C ALA A 28 15.12 4.47 -9.51
N ASN A 29 14.10 3.64 -9.45
CA ASN A 29 12.71 4.09 -9.47
C ASN A 29 12.18 4.21 -8.04
N PRO A 30 11.40 5.25 -7.73
CA PRO A 30 10.68 5.30 -6.46
C PRO A 30 9.63 4.19 -6.42
N GLY A 31 9.55 3.48 -5.28
CA GLY A 31 8.64 2.37 -5.02
C GLY A 31 8.09 2.42 -3.60
N GLY A 32 7.32 1.39 -3.24
CA GLY A 32 6.58 1.31 -1.98
C GLY A 32 5.09 1.57 -2.19
N ALA A 33 4.26 0.57 -1.90
CA ALA A 33 2.84 0.61 -2.25
C ALA A 33 2.09 1.78 -1.59
N PRO A 34 2.25 2.08 -0.28
CA PRO A 34 1.58 3.23 0.33
C PRO A 34 2.06 4.58 -0.23
N ALA A 35 3.33 4.67 -0.64
CA ALA A 35 3.88 5.87 -1.28
C ALA A 35 3.30 6.07 -2.69
N ASN A 36 3.24 5.01 -3.49
CA ASN A 36 2.64 5.02 -4.82
C ASN A 36 1.16 5.44 -4.77
N LEU A 37 0.40 4.90 -3.82
CA LEU A 37 -0.99 5.28 -3.59
C LEU A 37 -1.12 6.77 -3.25
N SER A 38 -0.27 7.29 -2.36
CA SER A 38 -0.27 8.72 -1.99
C SER A 38 -0.03 9.62 -3.19
N VAL A 39 0.96 9.27 -4.04
CA VAL A 39 1.28 10.01 -5.27
C VAL A 39 0.11 9.96 -6.25
N ALA A 40 -0.47 8.78 -6.48
CA ALA A 40 -1.61 8.62 -7.37
C ALA A 40 -2.81 9.46 -6.93
N ALA A 41 -3.14 9.42 -5.63
CA ALA A 41 -4.23 10.21 -5.07
C ALA A 41 -3.95 11.74 -5.13
N ALA A 42 -2.71 12.16 -4.84
CA ALA A 42 -2.31 13.57 -4.92
C ALA A 42 -2.43 14.12 -6.34
N ARG A 43 -1.95 13.37 -7.35
CA ARG A 43 -2.08 13.73 -8.77
C ARG A 43 -3.53 13.86 -9.23
N LEU A 44 -4.46 13.20 -8.55
CA LEU A 44 -5.90 13.30 -8.78
C LEU A 44 -6.59 14.35 -7.89
N GLY A 45 -5.80 15.15 -7.17
CA GLY A 45 -6.23 16.33 -6.42
C GLY A 45 -6.69 16.05 -4.99
N ALA A 46 -6.41 14.87 -4.42
CA ALA A 46 -6.55 14.65 -2.99
C ALA A 46 -5.39 15.30 -2.21
N ARG A 47 -5.67 15.79 -1.00
CA ARG A 47 -4.63 16.28 -0.07
C ARG A 47 -4.07 15.07 0.67
N THR A 48 -2.85 14.68 0.32
CA THR A 48 -2.20 13.49 0.86
C THR A 48 -1.03 13.83 1.76
N ALA A 49 -0.75 12.96 2.73
CA ALA A 49 0.46 12.98 3.53
C ALA A 49 1.02 11.56 3.67
N PHE A 50 2.29 11.46 3.98
CA PHE A 50 2.97 10.19 4.11
C PHE A 50 3.74 10.10 5.44
N ILE A 51 3.51 9.02 6.18
CA ILE A 51 4.29 8.61 7.34
C ILE A 51 5.10 7.38 6.96
N GLY A 52 6.39 7.46 7.12
CA GLY A 52 7.33 6.39 6.85
C GLY A 52 8.71 6.79 7.30
N LYS A 53 9.72 6.03 6.90
CA LYS A 53 11.10 6.30 7.29
C LYS A 53 12.08 5.96 6.16
N VAL A 54 13.01 6.85 5.92
CA VAL A 54 14.09 6.70 4.92
C VAL A 54 15.44 6.86 5.61
N GLY A 55 16.50 6.36 5.00
CA GLY A 55 17.86 6.59 5.47
C GLY A 55 18.35 8.01 5.19
N ASP A 56 19.33 8.48 5.97
CA ASP A 56 20.09 9.71 5.65
C ASP A 56 21.11 9.42 4.54
N ASP A 57 20.63 9.07 3.37
CA ASP A 57 21.41 8.72 2.19
C ASP A 57 20.87 9.39 0.92
N ALA A 58 21.54 9.17 -0.21
CA ALA A 58 21.14 9.75 -1.49
C ALA A 58 19.74 9.29 -1.92
N PHE A 59 19.38 8.03 -1.64
CA PHE A 59 18.10 7.48 -1.99
C PHE A 59 16.97 8.03 -1.10
N GLY A 60 17.21 8.17 0.21
CA GLY A 60 16.24 8.78 1.12
C GLY A 60 15.92 10.22 0.74
N ARG A 61 16.94 11.02 0.38
CA ARG A 61 16.74 12.39 -0.12
C ARG A 61 15.95 12.40 -1.42
N TYR A 62 16.33 11.55 -2.39
CA TYR A 62 15.64 11.43 -3.66
C TYR A 62 14.16 11.07 -3.50
N LEU A 63 13.83 10.06 -2.69
CA LEU A 63 12.46 9.64 -2.42
C LEU A 63 11.63 10.74 -1.77
N THR A 64 12.23 11.47 -0.81
CA THR A 64 11.59 12.62 -0.16
C THR A 64 11.23 13.72 -1.17
N ASP A 65 12.16 14.02 -2.08
CA ASP A 65 11.96 15.05 -3.10
C ASP A 65 10.91 14.64 -4.15
N VAL A 66 10.86 13.35 -4.52
CA VAL A 66 9.82 12.82 -5.42
C VAL A 66 8.44 12.98 -4.79
N LEU A 67 8.24 12.54 -3.53
CA LEU A 67 6.95 12.72 -2.85
C LEU A 67 6.53 14.18 -2.78
N ARG A 68 7.47 15.07 -2.39
CA ARG A 68 7.21 16.52 -2.30
C ARG A 68 6.83 17.12 -3.65
N LYS A 69 7.54 16.74 -4.73
CA LYS A 69 7.27 17.20 -6.10
C LYS A 69 5.89 16.79 -6.58
N ASP A 70 5.43 15.60 -6.17
CA ASP A 70 4.11 15.09 -6.51
C ASP A 70 2.99 15.59 -5.58
N GLY A 71 3.29 16.54 -4.68
CA GLY A 71 2.31 17.21 -3.83
C GLY A 71 1.92 16.45 -2.57
N VAL A 72 2.67 15.42 -2.20
CA VAL A 72 2.48 14.68 -0.93
C VAL A 72 3.16 15.45 0.21
N ASP A 73 2.46 15.67 1.30
CA ASP A 73 3.04 16.22 2.53
C ASP A 73 3.99 15.21 3.17
N VAL A 74 5.26 15.56 3.22
CA VAL A 74 6.36 14.74 3.78
C VAL A 74 6.82 15.21 5.16
N SER A 75 6.06 16.07 5.83
CA SER A 75 6.43 16.63 7.14
C SER A 75 6.61 15.58 8.24
N ALA A 76 6.03 14.38 8.04
CA ALA A 76 6.14 13.24 8.94
C ALA A 76 6.94 12.06 8.36
N LEU A 77 7.69 12.28 7.29
CA LEU A 77 8.66 11.30 6.80
C LEU A 77 9.92 11.39 7.66
N ALA A 78 10.16 10.36 8.47
CA ALA A 78 11.32 10.30 9.35
C ALA A 78 12.61 9.99 8.59
N VAL A 79 13.74 10.48 9.10
CA VAL A 79 15.07 10.20 8.56
C VAL A 79 15.88 9.42 9.58
N ASP A 80 16.37 8.25 9.18
CA ASP A 80 17.20 7.39 10.00
C ASP A 80 18.69 7.61 9.67
N THR A 81 19.47 7.99 10.70
CA THR A 81 20.93 8.20 10.54
C THR A 81 21.74 6.92 10.70
N LYS A 82 21.11 5.79 11.04
CA LYS A 82 21.79 4.52 11.34
C LYS A 82 21.48 3.44 10.30
N HIS A 83 20.29 3.48 9.73
CA HIS A 83 19.81 2.44 8.82
C HIS A 83 19.62 3.03 7.42
N PRO A 84 20.09 2.35 6.38
CA PRO A 84 19.98 2.84 5.00
C PRO A 84 18.55 2.72 4.48
N THR A 85 18.26 3.46 3.41
CA THR A 85 17.03 3.33 2.64
C THR A 85 16.90 1.93 2.04
N SER A 86 15.72 1.32 2.11
CA SER A 86 15.42 0.00 1.55
C SER A 86 15.51 -0.02 0.03
N LEU A 87 15.97 -1.15 -0.50
CA LEU A 87 16.11 -1.39 -1.93
C LEU A 87 15.40 -2.69 -2.31
N ALA A 88 14.78 -2.70 -3.49
CA ALA A 88 14.39 -3.89 -4.21
C ALA A 88 15.13 -3.91 -5.56
N VAL A 89 15.87 -4.98 -5.83
CA VAL A 89 16.53 -5.17 -7.11
C VAL A 89 15.62 -6.00 -8.00
N VAL A 90 15.24 -5.43 -9.14
CA VAL A 90 14.42 -6.10 -10.15
C VAL A 90 15.35 -6.56 -11.26
N SER A 91 15.58 -7.85 -11.34
CA SER A 91 16.36 -8.49 -12.42
C SER A 91 15.42 -9.13 -13.43
N ILE A 92 15.80 -9.08 -14.69
CA ILE A 92 15.10 -9.73 -15.79
C ILE A 92 16.00 -10.89 -16.24
N ASP A 93 15.49 -12.11 -16.23
CA ASP A 93 16.24 -13.26 -16.72
C ASP A 93 16.23 -13.36 -18.26
N ALA A 94 16.89 -14.40 -18.80
CA ALA A 94 17.00 -14.62 -20.24
C ALA A 94 15.64 -14.88 -20.93
N ASP A 95 14.65 -15.35 -20.19
CA ASP A 95 13.30 -15.65 -20.65
C ASP A 95 12.34 -14.44 -20.50
N GLY A 96 12.86 -13.32 -19.96
CA GLY A 96 12.09 -12.09 -19.71
C GLY A 96 11.31 -12.10 -18.40
N GLU A 97 11.46 -13.12 -17.57
CA GLU A 97 10.83 -13.23 -16.27
C GLU A 97 11.48 -12.25 -15.27
N ARG A 98 10.65 -11.57 -14.48
CA ARG A 98 11.12 -10.64 -13.46
C ARG A 98 11.34 -11.35 -12.13
N SER A 99 12.51 -11.13 -11.55
CA SER A 99 12.81 -11.55 -10.18
C SER A 99 13.08 -10.35 -9.29
N PHE A 100 12.61 -10.44 -8.04
CA PHE A 100 12.80 -9.38 -7.04
C PHE A 100 13.72 -9.89 -5.94
N THR A 101 14.75 -9.12 -5.58
CA THR A 101 15.58 -9.35 -4.41
C THR A 101 15.47 -8.14 -3.50
N PHE A 102 14.98 -8.34 -2.28
CA PHE A 102 14.80 -7.24 -1.33
C PHE A 102 16.00 -7.11 -0.41
N TYR A 103 16.58 -5.93 -0.37
CA TYR A 103 17.56 -5.51 0.61
C TYR A 103 16.81 -4.62 1.62
N ARG A 104 16.25 -5.28 2.67
CA ARG A 104 15.33 -4.61 3.60
C ARG A 104 15.50 -5.06 5.07
N LYS A 105 16.41 -6.01 5.37
CA LYS A 105 16.68 -6.40 6.76
C LYS A 105 17.34 -5.25 7.52
N SER A 106 16.68 -4.78 8.60
CA SER A 106 17.14 -3.63 9.40
C SER A 106 17.41 -2.38 8.56
N HIS A 107 16.57 -2.09 7.59
CA HIS A 107 16.60 -0.85 6.82
C HIS A 107 15.60 0.16 7.40
N ALA A 108 15.73 1.42 7.02
CA ALA A 108 15.05 2.55 7.66
C ALA A 108 13.53 2.35 7.83
N ASP A 109 12.82 1.91 6.79
CA ASP A 109 11.36 1.75 6.85
C ASP A 109 10.91 0.64 7.83
N THR A 110 11.74 -0.39 8.07
CA THR A 110 11.47 -1.42 9.08
C THR A 110 11.69 -0.92 10.52
N MET A 111 12.38 0.19 10.67
CA MET A 111 12.77 0.80 11.95
C MET A 111 11.87 1.98 12.35
N LEU A 112 10.70 2.14 11.71
CA LEU A 112 9.71 3.13 12.11
C LEU A 112 9.17 2.81 13.50
N THR A 113 9.30 3.75 14.44
CA THR A 113 8.83 3.57 15.81
C THR A 113 7.51 4.30 16.07
N GLU A 114 6.83 3.93 17.15
CA GLU A 114 5.55 4.53 17.52
C GLU A 114 5.69 6.02 17.86
N GLU A 115 6.79 6.42 18.47
CA GLU A 115 7.09 7.81 18.85
C GLU A 115 7.26 8.72 17.62
N GLU A 116 7.66 8.17 16.48
CA GLU A 116 7.79 8.90 15.22
C GLU A 116 6.44 9.14 14.54
N ILE A 117 5.36 8.47 14.96
CA ILE A 117 4.02 8.61 14.41
C ILE A 117 3.20 9.61 15.24
N GLN A 118 3.11 10.82 14.76
CA GLN A 118 2.50 11.94 15.46
C GLN A 118 0.97 11.92 15.39
N ASP A 119 0.32 11.94 16.55
CA ASP A 119 -1.15 11.90 16.69
C ASP A 119 -1.89 13.02 15.96
N PHE A 120 -1.29 14.20 15.83
CA PHE A 120 -1.96 15.32 15.19
C PHE A 120 -2.30 15.05 13.71
N LEU A 121 -1.48 14.24 13.02
CA LEU A 121 -1.76 13.83 11.63
C LEU A 121 -2.88 12.78 11.61
N LEU A 122 -2.84 11.81 12.51
CA LEU A 122 -3.89 10.79 12.62
C LEU A 122 -5.26 11.41 12.88
N ARG A 123 -5.33 12.44 13.77
CA ARG A 123 -6.56 13.18 14.07
C ARG A 123 -7.11 14.01 12.90
N LYS A 124 -6.25 14.44 11.99
CA LYS A 124 -6.63 15.27 10.84
C LYS A 124 -6.96 14.45 9.59
N ALA A 125 -6.61 13.18 9.57
CA ALA A 125 -6.82 12.31 8.42
C ALA A 125 -8.28 11.89 8.32
N HIS A 126 -8.88 12.05 7.14
CA HIS A 126 -10.18 11.46 6.84
C HIS A 126 -10.05 9.95 6.59
N MET A 127 -9.03 9.57 5.82
CA MET A 127 -8.68 8.18 5.58
C MET A 127 -7.23 7.91 6.00
N VAL A 128 -6.97 6.73 6.56
CA VAL A 128 -5.62 6.24 6.85
C VAL A 128 -5.39 4.93 6.10
N HIS A 129 -4.37 4.93 5.24
CA HIS A 129 -4.01 3.81 4.39
C HIS A 129 -2.71 3.13 4.84
N PHE A 130 -2.65 1.81 4.70
CA PHE A 130 -1.44 1.01 4.96
C PHE A 130 -1.43 -0.29 4.13
N GLY A 131 -0.25 -0.93 4.06
CA GLY A 131 -0.03 -2.22 3.40
C GLY A 131 0.56 -3.27 4.35
N SER A 132 0.73 -4.52 3.86
CA SER A 132 1.30 -5.60 4.67
C SER A 132 2.83 -5.63 4.68
N VAL A 133 3.48 -4.95 3.73
CA VAL A 133 4.95 -4.90 3.68
C VAL A 133 5.53 -4.29 4.96
N SER A 134 4.87 -3.29 5.53
CA SER A 134 5.26 -2.71 6.82
C SER A 134 4.96 -3.62 8.04
N LEU A 135 4.24 -4.73 7.83
CA LEU A 135 3.96 -5.72 8.87
C LEU A 135 4.97 -6.88 8.90
N THR A 136 6.00 -6.84 8.07
CA THR A 136 7.00 -7.92 7.96
C THR A 136 8.02 -7.93 9.08
N ALA A 137 8.25 -6.80 9.77
CA ALA A 137 9.27 -6.68 10.80
C ALA A 137 8.88 -5.72 11.92
N GLU A 138 9.39 -5.96 13.13
CA GLU A 138 9.36 -5.01 14.23
C GLU A 138 10.55 -4.03 14.13
N PRO A 139 10.41 -2.78 14.63
CA PRO A 139 9.26 -2.20 15.34
C PRO A 139 8.13 -1.69 14.40
N ALA A 140 8.33 -1.65 13.09
CA ALA A 140 7.37 -1.06 12.15
C ALA A 140 5.98 -1.72 12.23
N ARG A 141 5.90 -3.07 12.36
CA ARG A 141 4.64 -3.80 12.53
C ARG A 141 3.82 -3.25 13.71
N GLY A 142 4.43 -3.23 14.89
CA GLY A 142 3.79 -2.72 16.11
C GLY A 142 3.35 -1.27 15.98
N SER A 143 4.21 -0.43 15.41
CA SER A 143 3.98 1.00 15.22
C SER A 143 2.82 1.29 14.26
N VAL A 144 2.77 0.60 13.11
CA VAL A 144 1.67 0.72 12.14
C VAL A 144 0.36 0.23 12.74
N LEU A 145 0.34 -0.94 13.40
CA LEU A 145 -0.86 -1.46 14.04
C LEU A 145 -1.37 -0.57 15.17
N SER A 146 -0.49 0.06 15.93
CA SER A 146 -0.85 1.07 16.93
C SER A 146 -1.45 2.31 16.27
N ALA A 147 -0.80 2.83 15.22
CA ALA A 147 -1.26 4.01 14.49
C ALA A 147 -2.67 3.85 13.92
N ILE A 148 -2.97 2.71 13.27
CA ILE A 148 -4.30 2.47 12.70
C ILE A 148 -5.38 2.33 13.79
N ARG A 149 -5.08 1.73 14.96
CA ARG A 149 -6.02 1.71 16.11
C ARG A 149 -6.31 3.12 16.61
N ARG A 150 -5.28 3.95 16.78
CA ARG A 150 -5.43 5.36 17.19
C ARG A 150 -6.24 6.14 16.16
N ALA A 151 -5.88 6.03 14.87
CA ALA A 151 -6.62 6.69 13.78
C ALA A 151 -8.11 6.30 13.77
N LYS A 152 -8.41 5.01 13.90
CA LYS A 152 -9.79 4.50 14.02
C LYS A 152 -10.53 5.12 15.21
N SER A 153 -9.87 5.24 16.39
CA SER A 153 -10.48 5.86 17.56
C SER A 153 -10.73 7.37 17.40
N TYR A 154 -10.04 8.02 16.45
CA TYR A 154 -10.27 9.42 16.08
C TYR A 154 -11.30 9.59 14.97
N GLY A 155 -11.91 8.50 14.49
CA GLY A 155 -12.96 8.52 13.47
C GLY A 155 -12.45 8.47 12.03
N ALA A 156 -11.17 8.18 11.81
CA ALA A 156 -10.64 7.98 10.47
C ALA A 156 -11.16 6.67 9.86
N VAL A 157 -11.41 6.68 8.55
CA VAL A 157 -11.69 5.49 7.75
C VAL A 157 -10.38 4.76 7.47
N ILE A 158 -10.30 3.50 7.86
CA ILE A 158 -9.09 2.68 7.67
C ILE A 158 -9.17 1.95 6.33
N THR A 159 -8.19 2.17 5.46
CA THR A 159 -8.10 1.55 4.15
C THR A 159 -6.86 0.66 4.07
N TYR A 160 -7.01 -0.51 3.48
CA TYR A 160 -5.97 -1.53 3.48
C TYR A 160 -5.82 -2.17 2.09
N ASP A 161 -4.58 -2.28 1.64
CA ASP A 161 -4.16 -3.13 0.52
C ASP A 161 -3.05 -4.04 1.05
N PRO A 162 -3.26 -5.36 1.20
CA PRO A 162 -2.20 -6.27 1.65
C PRO A 162 -0.95 -6.15 0.82
N ASN A 163 -1.08 -6.07 -0.49
CA ASN A 163 0.01 -5.98 -1.43
C ASN A 163 1.10 -7.02 -1.13
N TYR A 164 0.66 -8.28 -1.03
CA TYR A 164 1.46 -9.42 -0.55
C TYR A 164 2.71 -9.62 -1.39
N ARG A 165 3.84 -9.72 -0.71
CA ARG A 165 5.15 -10.02 -1.30
C ARG A 165 5.73 -11.25 -0.61
N ALA A 166 5.49 -12.44 -1.17
CA ALA A 166 5.90 -13.72 -0.58
C ALA A 166 7.37 -13.74 -0.14
N ARG A 167 8.26 -13.13 -0.93
CA ARG A 167 9.72 -13.08 -0.67
C ARG A 167 10.13 -12.25 0.55
N LEU A 168 9.23 -11.47 1.13
CA LEU A 168 9.50 -10.69 2.35
C LEU A 168 9.13 -11.43 3.63
N TRP A 169 8.61 -12.65 3.53
CA TRP A 169 8.18 -13.44 4.66
C TRP A 169 8.97 -14.74 4.73
N ASP A 170 9.47 -15.06 5.92
CA ASP A 170 10.21 -16.30 6.13
C ASP A 170 9.26 -17.53 6.14
N ASP A 171 7.99 -17.34 6.57
CA ASP A 171 6.93 -18.36 6.55
C ASP A 171 5.64 -17.77 5.96
N PRO A 172 5.07 -18.38 4.89
CA PRO A 172 3.79 -17.98 4.33
C PRO A 172 2.62 -17.97 5.34
N ARG A 173 2.68 -18.83 6.37
CA ARG A 173 1.66 -18.87 7.42
C ARG A 173 1.73 -17.63 8.30
N GLU A 174 2.94 -17.17 8.62
CA GLU A 174 3.12 -15.92 9.35
C GLU A 174 2.60 -14.73 8.56
N ALA A 175 2.85 -14.70 7.25
CA ALA A 175 2.31 -13.69 6.35
C ALA A 175 0.78 -13.63 6.43
N ILE A 176 0.10 -14.76 6.32
CA ILE A 176 -1.38 -14.85 6.38
C ILE A 176 -1.89 -14.35 7.74
N ILE A 177 -1.24 -14.75 8.83
CA ILE A 177 -1.63 -14.30 10.19
C ILE A 177 -1.47 -12.79 10.31
N ALA A 178 -0.32 -12.24 9.90
CA ALA A 178 -0.04 -10.82 9.99
C ALA A 178 -0.99 -9.99 9.09
N MET A 179 -1.27 -10.46 7.87
CA MET A 179 -2.21 -9.80 6.96
C MET A 179 -3.66 -9.83 7.46
N ARG A 180 -4.08 -10.88 8.16
CA ARG A 180 -5.42 -11.01 8.74
C ARG A 180 -5.60 -10.22 10.04
N GLN A 181 -4.53 -9.95 10.76
CA GLN A 181 -4.57 -9.28 12.06
C GLN A 181 -5.28 -7.92 12.05
N PRO A 182 -5.05 -7.01 11.07
CA PRO A 182 -5.70 -5.71 11.03
C PRO A 182 -7.15 -5.73 10.50
N LEU A 183 -7.64 -6.81 9.90
CA LEU A 183 -8.96 -6.85 9.23
C LEU A 183 -10.13 -6.31 10.07
N PRO A 184 -10.22 -6.56 11.41
CA PRO A 184 -11.29 -6.00 12.23
C PRO A 184 -11.27 -4.47 12.37
N LEU A 185 -10.19 -3.82 11.97
CA LEU A 185 -10.05 -2.36 12.00
C LEU A 185 -10.34 -1.72 10.63
N VAL A 186 -10.33 -2.51 9.56
CA VAL A 186 -10.40 -2.05 8.17
C VAL A 186 -11.84 -1.73 7.78
N ASP A 187 -12.05 -0.59 7.14
CA ASP A 187 -13.33 -0.17 6.55
C ASP A 187 -13.40 -0.43 5.05
N ILE A 188 -12.29 -0.16 4.34
CA ILE A 188 -12.18 -0.35 2.90
C ILE A 188 -10.98 -1.24 2.62
N LEU A 189 -11.22 -2.37 1.98
CA LEU A 189 -10.20 -3.35 1.62
C LEU A 189 -10.09 -3.44 0.09
N LYS A 190 -8.88 -3.34 -0.43
CA LYS A 190 -8.57 -3.77 -1.79
C LYS A 190 -7.70 -5.03 -1.70
N VAL A 191 -8.01 -6.02 -2.50
CA VAL A 191 -7.20 -7.24 -2.67
C VAL A 191 -7.10 -7.57 -4.16
N SER A 192 -6.03 -8.28 -4.55
CA SER A 192 -6.02 -8.94 -5.85
C SER A 192 -6.80 -10.26 -5.79
N GLU A 193 -7.12 -10.82 -6.96
CA GLU A 193 -7.71 -12.15 -7.11
C GLU A 193 -6.88 -13.22 -6.38
N GLU A 194 -5.55 -13.10 -6.40
CA GLU A 194 -4.62 -14.04 -5.75
C GLU A 194 -4.54 -13.84 -4.22
N GLU A 195 -4.78 -12.62 -3.74
CA GLU A 195 -4.74 -12.30 -2.30
C GLU A 195 -6.04 -12.67 -1.58
N LEU A 196 -7.16 -12.64 -2.28
CA LEU A 196 -8.47 -12.91 -1.70
C LEU A 196 -8.52 -14.26 -0.95
N PRO A 197 -8.05 -15.38 -1.52
CA PRO A 197 -8.02 -16.67 -0.82
C PRO A 197 -7.18 -16.66 0.45
N LEU A 198 -6.05 -15.93 0.44
CA LEU A 198 -5.16 -15.83 1.60
C LEU A 198 -5.85 -15.19 2.80
N LEU A 199 -6.74 -14.21 2.56
CA LEU A 199 -7.45 -13.50 3.61
C LEU A 199 -8.78 -14.14 3.98
N SER A 200 -9.55 -14.60 3.00
CA SER A 200 -10.92 -15.10 3.17
C SER A 200 -11.00 -16.61 3.37
N GLY A 201 -10.03 -17.37 2.84
CA GLY A 201 -10.07 -18.82 2.75
C GLY A 201 -11.01 -19.34 1.65
N SER A 202 -11.32 -18.52 0.63
CA SER A 202 -12.15 -18.88 -0.52
C SER A 202 -11.60 -18.26 -1.80
N GLU A 203 -11.54 -19.04 -2.87
CA GLU A 203 -11.16 -18.57 -4.22
C GLU A 203 -12.34 -17.90 -4.93
N ASP A 204 -13.58 -18.20 -4.54
CA ASP A 204 -14.77 -17.57 -5.08
C ASP A 204 -14.90 -16.13 -4.58
N TRP A 205 -15.05 -15.17 -5.48
CA TRP A 205 -15.05 -13.74 -5.14
C TRP A 205 -16.27 -13.35 -4.30
N GLU A 206 -17.41 -13.94 -4.58
CA GLU A 206 -18.64 -13.65 -3.83
C GLU A 206 -18.57 -14.20 -2.42
N GLU A 207 -18.19 -15.45 -2.27
CA GLU A 207 -18.05 -16.08 -0.96
C GLU A 207 -16.88 -15.48 -0.18
N GLY A 208 -15.72 -15.28 -0.82
CA GLY A 208 -14.55 -14.70 -0.18
C GLY A 208 -14.80 -13.29 0.33
N SER A 209 -15.38 -12.42 -0.51
CA SER A 209 -15.73 -11.06 -0.10
C SER A 209 -16.83 -11.05 0.98
N ARG A 210 -17.82 -11.96 0.92
CA ARG A 210 -18.85 -12.10 1.97
C ARG A 210 -18.23 -12.42 3.33
N ARG A 211 -17.28 -13.38 3.39
CA ARG A 211 -16.56 -13.72 4.64
C ARG A 211 -15.74 -12.54 5.19
N LEU A 212 -15.15 -11.74 4.31
CA LEU A 212 -14.41 -10.55 4.72
C LEU A 212 -15.33 -9.45 5.25
N MET A 213 -16.53 -9.28 4.69
CA MET A 213 -17.55 -8.37 5.23
C MET A 213 -17.91 -8.72 6.67
N GLU A 214 -17.92 -10.01 7.05
CA GLU A 214 -18.20 -10.48 8.41
C GLU A 214 -17.14 -10.02 9.43
N LYS A 215 -15.97 -9.54 8.97
CA LYS A 215 -14.94 -8.91 9.82
C LYS A 215 -15.21 -7.44 10.11
N GLY A 216 -16.27 -6.86 9.55
CA GLY A 216 -16.64 -5.45 9.73
C GLY A 216 -16.22 -4.54 8.58
N ILE A 217 -15.65 -5.08 7.50
CA ILE A 217 -15.24 -4.31 6.32
C ILE A 217 -16.50 -3.83 5.59
N SER A 218 -16.54 -2.57 5.17
CA SER A 218 -17.71 -1.94 4.56
C SER A 218 -17.68 -1.95 3.03
N LEU A 219 -16.47 -1.86 2.44
CA LEU A 219 -16.26 -1.92 1.00
C LEU A 219 -15.07 -2.84 0.70
N ILE A 220 -15.28 -3.77 -0.21
CA ILE A 220 -14.22 -4.65 -0.72
C ILE A 220 -14.11 -4.46 -2.22
N LEU A 221 -12.88 -4.27 -2.70
CA LEU A 221 -12.50 -4.20 -4.09
C LEU A 221 -11.59 -5.40 -4.40
N VAL A 222 -11.98 -6.24 -5.35
CA VAL A 222 -11.15 -7.34 -5.85
C VAL A 222 -10.68 -7.00 -7.24
N THR A 223 -9.39 -6.74 -7.41
CA THR A 223 -8.81 -6.43 -8.72
C THR A 223 -8.53 -7.71 -9.50
N LEU A 224 -8.92 -7.72 -10.78
CA LEU A 224 -8.94 -8.87 -11.69
C LEU A 224 -8.05 -8.64 -12.92
N GLY A 225 -6.97 -7.86 -12.77
CA GLY A 225 -6.10 -7.48 -13.87
C GLY A 225 -6.85 -6.78 -15.00
N GLU A 226 -6.68 -7.26 -16.21
CA GLU A 226 -7.36 -6.72 -17.41
C GLU A 226 -8.88 -6.91 -17.41
N ALA A 227 -9.39 -7.86 -16.61
CA ALA A 227 -10.82 -8.10 -16.48
C ALA A 227 -11.53 -7.03 -15.61
N GLY A 228 -10.79 -6.13 -14.97
CA GLY A 228 -11.33 -5.00 -14.21
C GLY A 228 -11.38 -5.23 -12.72
N CYS A 229 -12.52 -4.95 -12.09
CA CYS A 229 -12.67 -5.02 -10.65
C CYS A 229 -14.07 -5.54 -10.27
N PHE A 230 -14.11 -6.50 -9.34
CA PHE A 230 -15.31 -6.85 -8.61
C PHE A 230 -15.37 -6.01 -7.33
N TYR A 231 -16.56 -5.55 -6.95
CA TYR A 231 -16.77 -4.83 -5.70
C TYR A 231 -17.94 -5.39 -4.90
N ARG A 232 -17.82 -5.25 -3.58
CA ARG A 232 -18.87 -5.61 -2.63
C ARG A 232 -19.05 -4.52 -1.58
N LEU A 233 -20.27 -4.08 -1.44
CA LEU A 233 -20.86 -3.40 -0.29
C LEU A 233 -21.82 -4.37 0.40
N ARG A 234 -22.37 -4.00 1.55
CA ARG A 234 -23.24 -4.89 2.36
C ARG A 234 -24.40 -5.53 1.56
N HIS A 235 -25.06 -4.74 0.74
CA HIS A 235 -26.25 -5.16 -0.02
C HIS A 235 -26.08 -5.02 -1.53
N LEU A 236 -24.89 -4.74 -1.99
CA LEU A 236 -24.62 -4.49 -3.40
C LEU A 236 -23.30 -5.14 -3.81
N THR A 237 -23.34 -5.92 -4.89
CA THR A 237 -22.14 -6.39 -5.60
C THR A 237 -22.22 -5.98 -7.05
N GLY A 238 -21.06 -5.87 -7.69
CA GLY A 238 -21.00 -5.60 -9.11
C GLY A 238 -19.59 -5.77 -9.67
N ARG A 239 -19.50 -5.63 -10.98
CA ARG A 239 -18.21 -5.64 -11.70
C ARG A 239 -18.09 -4.39 -12.56
N VAL A 240 -16.90 -3.82 -12.55
CA VAL A 240 -16.50 -2.78 -13.49
C VAL A 240 -15.50 -3.42 -14.45
N PRO A 241 -15.78 -3.46 -15.76
CA PRO A 241 -14.85 -4.04 -16.73
C PRO A 241 -13.56 -3.24 -16.81
N GLY A 242 -12.46 -3.89 -17.13
CA GLY A 242 -11.19 -3.22 -17.42
C GLY A 242 -11.29 -2.36 -18.67
N VAL A 243 -10.51 -1.30 -18.70
CA VAL A 243 -10.37 -0.46 -19.89
C VAL A 243 -9.17 -0.96 -20.69
N PRO A 244 -9.33 -1.30 -21.99
CA PRO A 244 -8.21 -1.73 -22.81
C PRO A 244 -7.10 -0.68 -22.84
N ALA A 245 -5.88 -1.08 -22.52
CA ALA A 245 -4.72 -0.22 -22.52
C ALA A 245 -3.50 -0.95 -23.08
N LYS A 246 -2.58 -0.21 -23.72
CA LYS A 246 -1.28 -0.76 -24.08
C LYS A 246 -0.43 -0.82 -22.83
N VAL A 247 -0.24 -2.01 -22.29
CA VAL A 247 0.59 -2.23 -21.09
C VAL A 247 2.05 -1.97 -21.44
N VAL A 248 2.71 -1.10 -20.67
CA VAL A 248 4.15 -0.84 -20.71
C VAL A 248 4.81 -1.42 -19.46
N ASP A 249 4.23 -1.16 -18.30
CA ASP A 249 4.63 -1.68 -16.99
C ASP A 249 3.41 -1.82 -16.09
N THR A 250 3.36 -2.88 -15.30
CA THR A 250 2.27 -3.14 -14.35
C THR A 250 2.65 -2.79 -12.90
N ASN A 251 3.91 -2.36 -12.64
CA ASN A 251 4.34 -1.95 -11.32
C ASN A 251 3.49 -0.77 -10.82
N GLY A 252 2.96 -0.89 -9.61
CA GLY A 252 2.13 0.15 -9.00
C GLY A 252 0.73 0.32 -9.61
N ALA A 253 0.30 -0.55 -10.55
CA ALA A 253 -1.04 -0.46 -11.14
C ALA A 253 -2.14 -0.61 -10.08
N GLY A 254 -1.98 -1.57 -9.15
CA GLY A 254 -2.89 -1.76 -8.02
C GLY A 254 -2.92 -0.56 -7.08
N ASP A 255 -1.74 -0.02 -6.75
CA ASP A 255 -1.60 1.15 -5.89
C ASP A 255 -2.26 2.38 -6.53
N THR A 256 -2.04 2.58 -7.84
CA THR A 256 -2.63 3.67 -8.63
C THR A 256 -4.16 3.54 -8.71
N PHE A 257 -4.66 2.33 -8.98
CA PHE A 257 -6.10 2.05 -8.98
C PHE A 257 -6.72 2.40 -7.63
N PHE A 258 -6.14 1.92 -6.54
CA PHE A 258 -6.69 2.16 -5.21
C PHE A 258 -6.58 3.63 -4.80
N GLY A 259 -5.45 4.28 -5.08
CA GLY A 259 -5.28 5.72 -4.87
C GLY A 259 -6.30 6.56 -5.64
N ALA A 260 -6.59 6.19 -6.89
CA ALA A 260 -7.64 6.84 -7.69
C ALA A 260 -9.03 6.62 -7.09
N ALA A 261 -9.36 5.39 -6.67
CA ALA A 261 -10.64 5.09 -6.02
C ALA A 261 -10.79 5.89 -4.72
N LEU A 262 -9.79 5.88 -3.84
CA LEU A 262 -9.83 6.64 -2.58
C LEU A 262 -9.88 8.15 -2.81
N SER A 263 -9.22 8.70 -3.84
CA SER A 263 -9.29 10.13 -4.17
C SER A 263 -10.69 10.60 -4.59
N LYS A 264 -11.52 9.69 -5.08
CA LYS A 264 -12.94 9.95 -5.37
C LYS A 264 -13.79 9.76 -4.13
N LEU A 265 -13.61 8.64 -3.43
CA LEU A 265 -14.37 8.31 -2.23
C LEU A 265 -14.21 9.36 -1.12
N CYS A 266 -13.03 9.96 -0.95
CA CYS A 266 -12.83 10.99 0.08
C CYS A 266 -13.61 12.30 -0.15
N ARG A 267 -14.17 12.50 -1.36
CA ARG A 267 -15.01 13.66 -1.70
C ARG A 267 -16.51 13.40 -1.51
N GLU A 268 -16.88 12.14 -1.36
CA GLU A 268 -18.26 11.73 -1.13
C GLU A 268 -18.55 11.69 0.38
N ASP A 269 -19.80 11.80 0.74
CA ASP A 269 -20.22 11.55 2.13
C ASP A 269 -20.15 10.04 2.41
N LEU A 270 -18.97 9.61 2.87
CA LEU A 270 -18.72 8.20 3.22
C LEU A 270 -19.70 7.70 4.28
N SER A 271 -20.25 8.57 5.14
CA SER A 271 -21.25 8.17 6.10
C SER A 271 -22.53 7.71 5.40
N GLN A 272 -22.92 8.32 4.30
CA GLN A 272 -24.03 7.85 3.47
C GLN A 272 -23.66 6.58 2.69
N LEU A 273 -22.46 6.52 2.10
CA LEU A 273 -21.99 5.34 1.37
C LEU A 273 -21.84 4.13 2.31
N LEU A 274 -21.32 4.38 3.52
CA LEU A 274 -21.14 3.36 4.56
C LEU A 274 -22.43 3.16 5.40
N SER A 275 -23.37 4.11 5.45
CA SER A 275 -24.67 4.04 6.17
C SER A 275 -25.83 3.52 5.30
N LEU A 276 -25.71 3.47 4.00
CA LEU A 276 -26.50 2.53 3.17
C LEU A 276 -26.33 1.07 3.67
N ILE A 277 -25.52 0.94 4.67
CA ILE A 277 -25.20 -0.24 5.47
C ILE A 277 -26.20 -0.46 6.62
N HIS A 278 -27.03 0.52 7.02
CA HIS A 278 -27.90 0.44 8.19
C HIS A 278 -29.42 0.51 7.92
N ILE A 279 -29.85 0.41 6.64
CA ILE A 279 -31.28 0.30 6.29
C ILE A 279 -31.61 -1.10 5.78
#